data_f40803341c28cecb84f8a8a4581e278d
#
_entry.id   f40803341c28cecb84f8a8a4581e278d
#
_cell.length_a   1.000
_cell.length_b   1.000
_cell.length_c   1.000
_cell.angle_alpha   90.00
_cell.angle_beta   90.00
_cell.angle_gamma   90.00
#
_symmetry.space_group_name_H-M   'P 1'
#
loop_
_entity.id
_entity.type
_entity.pdbx_description
1 polymer ?
#
loop_
_entity_poly.entity_id
_entity_poly.type
_entity_poly.pdbx_seq_one_letter_code
_entity_poly.pdbx_strand_id
1 'polypeptide(L)'
;MHLGDLKHPNELHGLSPAQLEDVARQIRERHLQVVSTSGGHLGPGLGVVELTLALYQTLDLDHDRVIWDVGHQAYPHKLITGRFNDFDSLRQQHGVAGYLKRTESDFDHFGAGHASTSISAALGMAMARDNRGESFKCVAVIGDGALTGGMALEAINHAGHLPNTPLLVVLNDNDMSISPPVGALSNVLNRARLSPPMQFLSGSVEESVRHLPFMGGEIPAELNRLKGSMRRLAVPKVGAVFEELGFTYMGPIDGHDIGEMVRTFQAAHREGGPVLVHVVTKKGKGLSLIHISEPTR
;
A
#
# COMPACT_ATOMS: atom_id res chain seq x y z
N MET A 1 -23.06 -9.00 0.82
CA MET A 1 -23.28 -7.59 0.47
C MET A 1 -22.94 -7.43 -0.99
N HIS A 2 -23.80 -6.78 -1.79
CA HIS A 2 -23.44 -6.48 -3.17
C HIS A 2 -22.63 -5.17 -3.23
N LEU A 3 -21.50 -5.17 -3.91
CA LEU A 3 -20.61 -4.01 -3.94
C LEU A 3 -21.26 -2.77 -4.57
N GLY A 4 -22.21 -2.96 -5.51
CA GLY A 4 -22.97 -1.87 -6.11
C GLY A 4 -23.94 -1.17 -5.16
N ASP A 5 -24.23 -1.76 -4.01
CA ASP A 5 -25.07 -1.18 -2.96
C ASP A 5 -24.27 -0.41 -1.91
N LEU A 6 -22.92 -0.50 -1.96
CA LEU A 6 -22.01 0.21 -1.06
C LEU A 6 -22.19 1.72 -1.24
N LYS A 7 -22.68 2.40 -0.23
CA LYS A 7 -22.92 3.84 -0.25
C LYS A 7 -21.69 4.65 0.13
N HIS A 8 -20.86 4.08 1.00
CA HIS A 8 -19.68 4.74 1.52
C HIS A 8 -18.53 3.75 1.76
N PRO A 9 -17.29 4.06 1.38
CA PRO A 9 -16.16 3.14 1.54
C PRO A 9 -15.88 2.74 3.00
N ASN A 10 -16.22 3.57 3.98
CA ASN A 10 -16.06 3.23 5.41
C ASN A 10 -16.98 2.09 5.88
N GLU A 11 -18.00 1.69 5.10
CA GLU A 11 -18.81 0.51 5.40
C GLU A 11 -17.99 -0.79 5.34
N LEU A 12 -16.81 -0.75 4.73
CA LEU A 12 -15.88 -1.88 4.75
C LEU A 12 -15.39 -2.23 6.16
N HIS A 13 -15.32 -1.28 7.09
CA HIS A 13 -14.76 -1.47 8.44
C HIS A 13 -15.45 -2.57 9.26
N GLY A 14 -16.74 -2.80 9.02
CA GLY A 14 -17.53 -3.80 9.75
C GLY A 14 -17.56 -5.20 9.11
N LEU A 15 -16.87 -5.40 7.99
CA LEU A 15 -16.96 -6.65 7.24
C LEU A 15 -16.07 -7.74 7.83
N SER A 16 -16.61 -8.95 7.92
CA SER A 16 -15.86 -10.15 8.27
C SER A 16 -14.88 -10.54 7.14
N PRO A 17 -13.85 -11.36 7.43
CA PRO A 17 -12.92 -11.84 6.41
C PRO A 17 -13.62 -12.48 5.19
N ALA A 18 -14.65 -13.32 5.42
CA ALA A 18 -15.41 -13.95 4.34
C ALA A 18 -16.18 -12.93 3.48
N GLN A 19 -16.70 -11.85 4.09
CA GLN A 19 -17.33 -10.78 3.34
C GLN A 19 -16.33 -9.96 2.52
N LEU A 20 -15.13 -9.72 3.05
CA LEU A 20 -14.06 -9.05 2.31
C LEU A 20 -13.57 -9.88 1.11
N GLU A 21 -13.47 -11.21 1.26
CA GLU A 21 -13.18 -12.11 0.15
C GLU A 21 -14.26 -12.06 -0.94
N ASP A 22 -15.54 -12.01 -0.54
CA ASP A 22 -16.65 -11.86 -1.49
C ASP A 22 -16.60 -10.50 -2.21
N VAL A 23 -16.32 -9.42 -1.51
CA VAL A 23 -16.09 -8.09 -2.11
C VAL A 23 -14.91 -8.12 -3.07
N ALA A 24 -13.80 -8.76 -2.70
CA ALA A 24 -12.63 -8.91 -3.57
C ALA A 24 -12.98 -9.64 -4.88
N ARG A 25 -13.79 -10.69 -4.78
CA ARG A 25 -14.30 -11.43 -5.96
C ARG A 25 -15.16 -10.52 -6.85
N GLN A 26 -16.11 -9.79 -6.28
CA GLN A 26 -16.98 -8.85 -7.02
C GLN A 26 -16.18 -7.76 -7.73
N ILE A 27 -15.15 -7.20 -7.08
CA ILE A 27 -14.25 -6.22 -7.69
C ILE A 27 -13.55 -6.83 -8.90
N ARG A 28 -13.02 -8.05 -8.79
CA ARG A 28 -12.33 -8.73 -9.90
C ARG A 28 -13.25 -9.01 -11.07
N GLU A 29 -14.44 -9.55 -10.80
CA GLU A 29 -15.44 -9.84 -11.81
C GLU A 29 -15.84 -8.58 -12.58
N ARG A 30 -16.15 -7.50 -11.86
CA ARG A 30 -16.53 -6.22 -12.46
C ARG A 30 -15.39 -5.59 -13.26
N HIS A 31 -14.18 -5.61 -12.69
CA HIS A 31 -12.98 -5.10 -13.35
C HIS A 31 -12.69 -5.86 -14.65
N LEU A 32 -12.72 -7.20 -14.61
CA LEU A 32 -12.50 -8.03 -15.79
C LEU A 32 -13.59 -7.78 -16.86
N GLN A 33 -14.86 -7.76 -16.46
CA GLN A 33 -15.98 -7.52 -17.35
C GLN A 33 -15.82 -6.22 -18.13
N VAL A 34 -15.52 -5.12 -17.43
CA VAL A 34 -15.47 -3.80 -18.05
C VAL A 34 -14.20 -3.61 -18.87
N VAL A 35 -13.03 -3.97 -18.34
CA VAL A 35 -11.75 -3.76 -19.03
C VAL A 35 -11.61 -4.64 -20.27
N SER A 36 -12.24 -5.84 -20.29
CA SER A 36 -12.26 -6.68 -21.50
C SER A 36 -12.98 -6.02 -22.68
N THR A 37 -13.90 -5.09 -22.43
CA THR A 37 -14.69 -4.38 -23.44
C THR A 37 -14.14 -2.99 -23.72
N SER A 38 -13.88 -2.19 -22.67
CA SER A 38 -13.48 -0.78 -22.79
C SER A 38 -11.96 -0.59 -22.92
N GLY A 39 -11.17 -1.64 -22.69
CA GLY A 39 -9.72 -1.55 -22.52
C GLY A 39 -9.33 -0.89 -21.21
N GLY A 40 -8.04 -0.87 -20.89
CA GLY A 40 -7.52 -0.27 -19.66
C GLY A 40 -6.44 -1.11 -18.99
N HIS A 41 -6.15 -0.80 -17.72
CA HIS A 41 -5.09 -1.43 -16.97
C HIS A 41 -5.62 -2.65 -16.19
N LEU A 42 -5.63 -3.83 -16.80
CA LEU A 42 -6.19 -5.03 -16.21
C LEU A 42 -5.32 -5.59 -15.08
N GLY A 43 -4.12 -6.02 -15.40
CA GLY A 43 -3.22 -6.71 -14.47
C GLY A 43 -2.86 -5.93 -13.20
N PRO A 44 -2.49 -4.64 -13.30
CA PRO A 44 -2.17 -3.82 -12.12
C PRO A 44 -3.31 -3.72 -11.12
N GLY A 45 -4.53 -3.47 -11.57
CA GLY A 45 -5.70 -3.35 -10.69
C GLY A 45 -6.05 -4.68 -10.02
N LEU A 46 -6.01 -5.80 -10.75
CA LEU A 46 -6.26 -7.13 -10.20
C LEU A 46 -5.24 -7.53 -9.11
N GLY A 47 -4.00 -7.03 -9.23
CA GLY A 47 -2.94 -7.30 -8.28
C GLY A 47 -3.10 -6.61 -6.92
N VAL A 48 -3.87 -5.54 -6.83
CA VAL A 48 -4.00 -4.72 -5.60
C VAL A 48 -5.39 -4.74 -4.98
N VAL A 49 -6.23 -5.69 -5.32
CA VAL A 49 -7.60 -5.77 -4.79
C VAL A 49 -7.58 -5.96 -3.27
N GLU A 50 -6.87 -6.98 -2.76
CA GLU A 50 -6.76 -7.23 -1.32
C GLU A 50 -6.01 -6.10 -0.61
N LEU A 51 -4.95 -5.55 -1.22
CA LEU A 51 -4.23 -4.40 -0.69
C LEU A 51 -5.15 -3.20 -0.51
N THR A 52 -6.01 -2.90 -1.49
CA THR A 52 -6.98 -1.79 -1.40
C THR A 52 -7.98 -2.02 -0.28
N LEU A 53 -8.53 -3.23 -0.16
CA LEU A 53 -9.47 -3.59 0.89
C LEU A 53 -8.82 -3.51 2.28
N ALA A 54 -7.62 -4.07 2.45
CA ALA A 54 -6.90 -4.04 3.70
C ALA A 54 -6.55 -2.61 4.14
N LEU A 55 -6.13 -1.78 3.19
CA LEU A 55 -5.82 -0.38 3.48
C LEU A 55 -7.06 0.36 3.96
N TYR A 56 -8.21 0.19 3.29
CA TYR A 56 -9.45 0.88 3.63
C TYR A 56 -10.15 0.33 4.87
N GLN A 57 -9.79 -0.84 5.33
CA GLN A 57 -10.15 -1.33 6.67
C GLN A 57 -9.46 -0.55 7.80
N THR A 58 -8.42 0.23 7.53
CA THR A 58 -7.61 0.93 8.53
C THR A 58 -7.69 2.45 8.43
N LEU A 59 -8.38 2.96 7.41
CA LEU A 59 -8.50 4.38 7.10
C LEU A 59 -9.94 4.88 7.21
N ASP A 60 -10.12 6.09 7.70
CA ASP A 60 -11.34 6.85 7.55
C ASP A 60 -11.23 7.74 6.31
N LEU A 61 -11.84 7.32 5.20
CA LEU A 61 -11.68 7.99 3.91
C LEU A 61 -12.34 9.39 3.84
N ASP A 62 -13.17 9.77 4.81
CA ASP A 62 -13.65 11.15 4.90
C ASP A 62 -12.55 12.12 5.36
N HIS A 63 -11.63 11.62 6.19
CA HIS A 63 -10.59 12.43 6.82
C HIS A 63 -9.20 12.10 6.29
N ASP A 64 -8.88 10.82 6.13
CA ASP A 64 -7.56 10.34 5.72
C ASP A 64 -7.31 10.56 4.22
N ARG A 65 -6.06 10.61 3.80
CA ARG A 65 -5.63 10.89 2.42
C ARG A 65 -4.84 9.71 1.85
N VAL A 66 -5.29 9.18 0.71
CA VAL A 66 -4.60 8.12 -0.03
C VAL A 66 -4.21 8.65 -1.40
N ILE A 67 -2.94 8.53 -1.74
CA ILE A 67 -2.36 8.95 -3.01
C ILE A 67 -1.81 7.73 -3.73
N TRP A 68 -2.37 7.40 -4.88
CA TRP A 68 -1.94 6.30 -5.73
C TRP A 68 -0.94 6.81 -6.77
N ASP A 69 0.27 6.25 -6.77
CA ASP A 69 1.28 6.57 -7.77
C ASP A 69 0.84 6.12 -9.16
N VAL A 70 1.00 6.95 -10.17
CA VAL A 70 0.48 6.75 -11.54
C VAL A 70 -1.05 6.64 -11.57
N GLY A 71 -1.65 5.82 -10.71
CA GLY A 71 -3.09 5.57 -10.65
C GLY A 71 -3.61 4.50 -11.61
N HIS A 72 -2.72 3.82 -12.34
CA HIS A 72 -3.08 2.73 -13.26
C HIS A 72 -3.60 1.48 -12.54
N GLN A 73 -3.27 1.30 -11.27
CA GLN A 73 -3.74 0.22 -10.40
C GLN A 73 -5.00 0.59 -9.59
N ALA A 74 -5.51 1.83 -9.69
CA ALA A 74 -6.54 2.36 -8.79
C ALA A 74 -7.98 2.01 -9.20
N TYR A 75 -8.22 1.02 -10.07
CA TYR A 75 -9.59 0.61 -10.41
C TYR A 75 -10.35 -0.01 -9.23
N PRO A 76 -9.75 -0.85 -8.35
CA PRO A 76 -10.40 -1.27 -7.11
C PRO A 76 -10.83 -0.09 -6.24
N HIS A 77 -9.99 0.94 -6.09
CA HIS A 77 -10.35 2.18 -5.40
C HIS A 77 -11.61 2.82 -6.01
N LYS A 78 -11.67 2.96 -7.34
CA LYS A 78 -12.85 3.54 -8.00
C LYS A 78 -14.12 2.74 -7.75
N LEU A 79 -14.03 1.42 -7.83
CA LEU A 79 -15.16 0.51 -7.59
C LEU A 79 -15.71 0.61 -6.17
N ILE A 80 -14.82 0.78 -5.18
CA ILE A 80 -15.18 0.90 -3.76
C ILE A 80 -15.70 2.30 -3.42
N THR A 81 -15.24 3.33 -4.15
CA THR A 81 -15.59 4.74 -3.87
C THR A 81 -16.73 5.25 -4.74
N GLY A 82 -17.75 4.43 -4.96
CA GLY A 82 -19.04 4.83 -5.54
C GLY A 82 -19.17 4.75 -7.04
N ARG A 83 -18.12 4.34 -7.77
CA ARG A 83 -18.14 4.28 -9.26
C ARG A 83 -18.46 2.88 -9.81
N PHE A 84 -18.94 1.95 -8.98
CA PHE A 84 -19.24 0.58 -9.40
C PHE A 84 -20.30 0.52 -10.51
N ASN A 85 -21.39 1.27 -10.36
CA ASN A 85 -22.50 1.26 -11.29
C ASN A 85 -22.16 2.00 -12.61
N ASP A 86 -21.32 3.02 -12.54
CA ASP A 86 -20.92 3.82 -13.69
C ASP A 86 -19.68 3.25 -14.42
N PHE A 87 -19.11 2.16 -13.93
CA PHE A 87 -17.82 1.66 -14.37
C PHE A 87 -17.80 1.17 -15.82
N ASP A 88 -18.96 0.86 -16.42
CA ASP A 88 -19.09 0.55 -17.87
C ASP A 88 -18.66 1.72 -18.76
N SER A 89 -18.73 2.96 -18.26
CA SER A 89 -18.27 4.16 -18.94
C SER A 89 -16.76 4.41 -18.83
N LEU A 90 -16.00 3.46 -18.28
CA LEU A 90 -14.56 3.60 -18.09
C LEU A 90 -13.85 4.01 -19.39
N ARG A 91 -13.06 5.09 -19.32
CA ARG A 91 -12.30 5.67 -20.43
C ARG A 91 -13.13 6.19 -21.62
N GLN A 92 -14.44 6.29 -21.46
CA GLN A 92 -15.30 6.93 -22.45
C GLN A 92 -15.40 8.44 -22.21
N GLN A 93 -15.81 9.18 -23.23
CA GLN A 93 -16.06 10.61 -23.11
C GLN A 93 -17.17 10.86 -22.09
N HIS A 94 -16.92 11.75 -21.13
CA HIS A 94 -17.80 12.04 -19.99
C HIS A 94 -18.07 10.88 -19.02
N GLY A 95 -17.35 9.75 -19.16
CA GLY A 95 -17.42 8.61 -18.29
C GLY A 95 -16.31 8.60 -17.23
N VAL A 96 -16.18 7.46 -16.56
CA VAL A 96 -15.16 7.23 -15.53
C VAL A 96 -13.75 7.33 -16.13
N ALA A 97 -12.91 8.19 -15.58
CA ALA A 97 -11.55 8.42 -16.04
C ALA A 97 -10.66 7.19 -15.83
N GLY A 98 -9.71 6.95 -16.74
CA GLY A 98 -8.74 5.85 -16.64
C GLY A 98 -7.69 6.00 -15.54
N TYR A 99 -7.58 7.20 -14.96
CA TYR A 99 -6.72 7.55 -13.83
C TYR A 99 -7.54 8.30 -12.77
N LEU A 100 -6.97 8.55 -11.61
CA LEU A 100 -7.63 9.32 -10.56
C LEU A 100 -7.75 10.78 -10.96
N LYS A 101 -8.90 11.36 -10.67
CA LYS A 101 -9.24 12.73 -11.06
C LYS A 101 -10.07 13.40 -9.98
N ARG A 102 -9.52 14.42 -9.33
CA ARG A 102 -10.15 15.16 -8.22
C ARG A 102 -11.54 15.73 -8.51
N THR A 103 -11.87 15.96 -9.78
CA THR A 103 -13.20 16.43 -10.19
C THR A 103 -14.20 15.30 -10.43
N GLU A 104 -13.78 14.03 -10.26
CA GLU A 104 -14.62 12.85 -10.42
C GLU A 104 -15.15 12.34 -9.10
N SER A 105 -14.36 12.45 -8.03
CA SER A 105 -14.71 11.96 -6.70
C SER A 105 -13.93 12.69 -5.61
N ASP A 106 -14.57 12.95 -4.48
CA ASP A 106 -13.94 13.53 -3.28
C ASP A 106 -12.87 12.60 -2.68
N PHE A 107 -12.97 11.30 -2.97
CA PHE A 107 -11.96 10.30 -2.57
C PHE A 107 -10.73 10.26 -3.48
N ASP A 108 -10.73 10.94 -4.62
CA ASP A 108 -9.57 11.10 -5.49
C ASP A 108 -8.72 12.28 -5.01
N HIS A 109 -7.99 12.10 -3.89
CA HIS A 109 -7.29 13.18 -3.19
C HIS A 109 -6.19 13.86 -4.04
N PHE A 110 -5.66 13.17 -5.05
CA PHE A 110 -4.63 13.69 -5.94
C PHE A 110 -4.86 13.24 -7.39
N GLY A 111 -4.66 14.10 -8.35
CA GLY A 111 -4.70 13.76 -9.77
C GLY A 111 -3.51 12.88 -10.14
N ALA A 112 -3.76 11.75 -10.78
CA ALA A 112 -2.73 10.78 -11.11
C ALA A 112 -2.47 10.71 -12.63
N GLY A 113 -1.38 10.03 -13.03
CA GLY A 113 -0.95 9.83 -14.41
C GLY A 113 0.57 9.75 -14.57
N HIS A 114 1.33 10.51 -13.79
CA HIS A 114 2.78 10.50 -13.79
C HIS A 114 3.33 9.65 -12.64
N ALA A 115 4.38 8.88 -12.92
CA ALA A 115 5.07 8.07 -11.94
C ALA A 115 5.90 8.90 -10.94
N SER A 116 6.15 8.31 -9.77
CA SER A 116 7.08 8.82 -8.74
C SER A 116 6.60 10.09 -8.02
N THR A 117 5.33 10.45 -8.12
CA THR A 117 4.78 11.69 -7.55
C THR A 117 4.09 11.51 -6.20
N SER A 118 3.66 10.28 -5.88
CA SER A 118 2.77 10.01 -4.75
C SER A 118 3.36 10.34 -3.39
N ILE A 119 4.63 10.02 -3.16
CA ILE A 119 5.30 10.24 -1.88
C ILE A 119 5.44 11.74 -1.60
N SER A 120 5.88 12.53 -2.60
CA SER A 120 5.97 13.99 -2.48
C SER A 120 4.62 14.62 -2.18
N ALA A 121 3.55 14.18 -2.86
CA ALA A 121 2.21 14.69 -2.65
C ALA A 121 1.68 14.35 -1.24
N ALA A 122 1.84 13.08 -0.82
CA ALA A 122 1.44 12.65 0.51
C ALA A 122 2.23 13.35 1.62
N LEU A 123 3.54 13.53 1.43
CA LEU A 123 4.38 14.27 2.37
C LEU A 123 3.94 15.73 2.50
N GLY A 124 3.65 16.40 1.39
CA GLY A 124 3.13 17.78 1.42
C GLY A 124 1.81 17.89 2.19
N MET A 125 0.90 16.90 2.03
CA MET A 125 -0.34 16.85 2.81
C MET A 125 -0.07 16.56 4.29
N ALA A 126 0.87 15.69 4.63
CA ALA A 126 1.24 15.39 6.00
C ALA A 126 1.86 16.62 6.70
N MET A 127 2.76 17.34 6.02
CA MET A 127 3.33 18.58 6.55
C MET A 127 2.26 19.67 6.75
N ALA A 128 1.31 19.80 5.82
CA ALA A 128 0.20 20.75 5.96
C ALA A 128 -0.72 20.38 7.13
N ARG A 129 -1.00 19.07 7.33
CA ARG A 129 -1.71 18.53 8.49
C ARG A 129 -1.02 18.94 9.79
N ASP A 130 0.29 18.67 9.90
CA ASP A 130 1.08 18.93 11.12
C ASP A 130 1.10 20.44 11.43
N ASN A 131 1.29 21.30 10.41
CA ASN A 131 1.27 22.74 10.56
C ASN A 131 -0.10 23.31 11.01
N ARG A 132 -1.20 22.57 10.73
CA ARG A 132 -2.55 22.95 11.16
C ARG A 132 -2.96 22.33 12.49
N GLY A 133 -2.13 21.45 13.07
CA GLY A 133 -2.47 20.67 14.25
C GLY A 133 -3.59 19.66 14.03
N GLU A 134 -3.80 19.24 12.78
CA GLU A 134 -4.76 18.20 12.40
C GLU A 134 -4.13 16.80 12.57
N SER A 135 -4.94 15.73 12.51
CA SER A 135 -4.48 14.38 12.84
C SER A 135 -4.84 13.30 11.81
N PHE A 136 -5.26 13.68 10.60
CA PHE A 136 -5.59 12.70 9.56
C PHE A 136 -4.34 11.97 9.05
N LYS A 137 -4.55 10.73 8.58
CA LYS A 137 -3.46 9.90 8.04
C LYS A 137 -3.18 10.29 6.59
N CYS A 138 -1.91 10.20 6.20
CA CYS A 138 -1.46 10.37 4.82
C CYS A 138 -0.78 9.07 4.35
N VAL A 139 -1.25 8.54 3.23
CA VAL A 139 -0.75 7.29 2.66
C VAL A 139 -0.37 7.48 1.20
N ALA A 140 0.84 7.07 0.82
CA ALA A 140 1.26 6.95 -0.56
C ALA A 140 1.36 5.48 -0.95
N VAL A 141 0.70 5.05 -2.04
CA VAL A 141 0.85 3.72 -2.60
C VAL A 141 1.67 3.82 -3.88
N ILE A 142 2.86 3.23 -3.87
CA ILE A 142 3.81 3.32 -4.98
C ILE A 142 4.27 1.94 -5.42
N GLY A 143 4.39 1.72 -6.73
CA GLY A 143 4.96 0.50 -7.29
C GLY A 143 6.49 0.50 -7.27
N ASP A 144 7.08 -0.69 -7.26
CA ASP A 144 8.54 -0.91 -7.29
C ASP A 144 9.23 -0.20 -8.47
N GLY A 145 8.63 -0.21 -9.65
CA GLY A 145 9.14 0.51 -10.81
C GLY A 145 9.13 2.03 -10.64
N ALA A 146 8.04 2.60 -10.08
CA ALA A 146 7.93 4.03 -9.85
C ALA A 146 8.85 4.52 -8.71
N LEU A 147 9.16 3.66 -7.74
CA LEU A 147 10.07 3.96 -6.64
C LEU A 147 11.51 4.23 -7.13
N THR A 148 11.91 3.69 -8.29
CA THR A 148 13.25 3.94 -8.86
C THR A 148 13.41 5.33 -9.46
N GLY A 149 12.33 6.09 -9.61
CA GLY A 149 12.39 7.46 -10.16
C GLY A 149 13.02 8.45 -9.18
N GLY A 150 13.78 9.43 -9.72
CA GLY A 150 14.49 10.42 -8.92
C GLY A 150 13.58 11.19 -7.95
N MET A 151 12.40 11.60 -8.41
CA MET A 151 11.43 12.33 -7.58
C MET A 151 10.97 11.51 -6.36
N ALA A 152 10.76 10.19 -6.52
CA ALA A 152 10.42 9.31 -5.40
C ALA A 152 11.57 9.20 -4.40
N LEU A 153 12.81 9.08 -4.88
CA LEU A 153 14.00 9.03 -4.02
C LEU A 153 14.23 10.34 -3.27
N GLU A 154 14.02 11.47 -3.92
CA GLU A 154 14.07 12.79 -3.26
C GLU A 154 13.00 12.92 -2.18
N ALA A 155 11.78 12.45 -2.45
CA ALA A 155 10.69 12.45 -1.48
C ALA A 155 10.96 11.53 -0.27
N ILE A 156 11.55 10.36 -0.49
CA ILE A 156 11.99 9.46 0.58
C ILE A 156 13.06 10.15 1.44
N ASN A 157 14.08 10.75 0.80
CA ASN A 157 15.13 11.47 1.51
C ASN A 157 14.55 12.63 2.35
N HIS A 158 13.58 13.38 1.81
CA HIS A 158 12.94 14.46 2.54
C HIS A 158 12.05 13.95 3.68
N ALA A 159 11.22 12.93 3.43
CA ALA A 159 10.35 12.37 4.46
C ALA A 159 11.15 11.79 5.64
N GLY A 160 12.24 11.08 5.36
CA GLY A 160 13.09 10.52 6.41
C GLY A 160 13.82 11.57 7.27
N HIS A 161 13.99 12.79 6.75
CA HIS A 161 14.49 13.92 7.53
C HIS A 161 13.48 14.46 8.55
N LEU A 162 12.21 14.07 8.45
CA LEU A 162 11.10 14.55 9.27
C LEU A 162 10.57 13.44 10.21
N PRO A 163 11.32 13.10 11.28
CA PRO A 163 11.04 11.92 12.11
C PRO A 163 9.73 12.00 12.89
N ASN A 164 9.11 13.17 12.99
CA ASN A 164 7.87 13.40 13.73
C ASN A 164 6.68 13.69 12.80
N THR A 165 6.83 13.45 11.49
CA THR A 165 5.74 13.61 10.51
C THR A 165 5.23 12.23 10.07
N PRO A 166 4.14 11.72 10.66
CA PRO A 166 3.60 10.42 10.32
C PRO A 166 3.17 10.38 8.85
N LEU A 167 3.80 9.50 8.09
CA LEU A 167 3.53 9.23 6.68
C LEU A 167 3.65 7.73 6.44
N LEU A 168 2.62 7.10 5.86
CA LEU A 168 2.69 5.72 5.43
C LEU A 168 3.00 5.63 3.93
N VAL A 169 4.10 4.99 3.59
CA VAL A 169 4.44 4.61 2.21
C VAL A 169 4.20 3.11 2.05
N VAL A 170 3.28 2.72 1.20
CA VAL A 170 3.01 1.33 0.83
C VAL A 170 3.74 1.03 -0.47
N LEU A 171 4.82 0.28 -0.38
CA LEU A 171 5.55 -0.21 -1.54
C LEU A 171 4.86 -1.47 -2.07
N ASN A 172 4.17 -1.35 -3.20
CA ASN A 172 3.56 -2.46 -3.91
C ASN A 172 4.59 -3.09 -4.86
N ASP A 173 5.19 -4.19 -4.44
CA ASP A 173 6.23 -4.90 -5.15
C ASP A 173 5.65 -6.12 -5.88
N ASN A 174 5.62 -6.10 -7.23
CA ASN A 174 5.00 -7.16 -8.03
C ASN A 174 5.94 -7.74 -9.12
N ASP A 175 7.24 -7.39 -9.09
CA ASP A 175 8.27 -7.87 -10.02
C ASP A 175 7.97 -7.65 -11.51
N MET A 176 7.02 -6.77 -11.83
CA MET A 176 6.59 -6.57 -13.22
C MET A 176 6.59 -5.09 -13.58
N SER A 177 7.66 -4.62 -14.17
CA SER A 177 7.74 -3.37 -14.90
C SER A 177 7.61 -3.61 -16.43
N ILE A 178 7.43 -2.54 -17.20
CA ILE A 178 7.32 -2.59 -18.69
C ILE A 178 8.63 -3.15 -19.29
N SER A 179 9.77 -2.85 -18.65
CA SER A 179 11.10 -3.39 -18.97
C SER A 179 11.69 -4.03 -17.73
N PRO A 180 12.65 -4.97 -17.85
CA PRO A 180 13.35 -5.50 -16.69
C PRO A 180 13.88 -4.36 -15.82
N PRO A 181 13.58 -4.36 -14.49
CA PRO A 181 14.00 -3.27 -13.63
C PRO A 181 15.54 -3.19 -13.59
N VAL A 182 16.06 -1.98 -13.75
CA VAL A 182 17.50 -1.71 -13.74
C VAL A 182 17.86 -0.81 -12.56
N GLY A 183 19.08 -0.98 -12.05
CA GLY A 183 19.63 -0.14 -10.98
C GLY A 183 19.81 -0.87 -9.66
N ALA A 184 20.58 -0.24 -8.77
CA ALA A 184 20.94 -0.83 -7.48
C ALA A 184 19.72 -1.08 -6.59
N LEU A 185 18.76 -0.16 -6.58
CA LEU A 185 17.53 -0.28 -5.77
C LEU A 185 16.69 -1.49 -6.20
N SER A 186 16.54 -1.72 -7.51
CA SER A 186 15.84 -2.91 -8.03
C SER A 186 16.53 -4.20 -7.58
N ASN A 187 17.89 -4.24 -7.62
CA ASN A 187 18.64 -5.38 -7.14
C ASN A 187 18.45 -5.61 -5.62
N VAL A 188 18.31 -4.52 -4.87
CA VAL A 188 18.04 -4.56 -3.42
C VAL A 188 16.65 -5.14 -3.17
N LEU A 189 15.61 -4.68 -3.87
CA LEU A 189 14.24 -5.18 -3.77
C LEU A 189 14.13 -6.65 -4.17
N ASN A 190 14.76 -7.06 -5.28
CA ASN A 190 14.79 -8.46 -5.72
C ASN A 190 15.39 -9.41 -4.68
N ARG A 191 16.42 -8.97 -3.96
CA ARG A 191 17.01 -9.75 -2.86
C ARG A 191 16.05 -9.91 -1.68
N ALA A 192 15.19 -8.92 -1.42
CA ALA A 192 14.20 -9.02 -0.36
C ALA A 192 13.16 -10.10 -0.63
N ARG A 193 12.67 -10.16 -1.86
CA ARG A 193 11.69 -11.17 -2.28
C ARG A 193 12.21 -12.60 -2.14
N LEU A 194 13.52 -12.80 -2.37
CA LEU A 194 14.18 -14.10 -2.27
C LEU A 194 14.56 -14.48 -0.83
N SER A 195 14.39 -13.57 0.13
CA SER A 195 14.64 -13.85 1.55
C SER A 195 13.47 -14.66 2.13
N PRO A 196 13.74 -15.68 2.99
CA PRO A 196 12.67 -16.42 3.64
C PRO A 196 11.74 -15.47 4.41
N PRO A 197 10.42 -15.69 4.38
CA PRO A 197 9.49 -14.84 5.11
C PRO A 197 9.82 -14.85 6.60
N MET A 198 10.00 -13.67 7.17
CA MET A 198 10.44 -13.46 8.57
C MET A 198 9.32 -13.70 9.59
N GLN A 199 8.23 -14.38 9.21
CA GLN A 199 7.13 -14.77 10.09
C GLN A 199 7.56 -15.62 11.29
N PHE A 200 8.72 -16.30 11.20
CA PHE A 200 9.24 -17.15 12.29
C PHE A 200 9.93 -16.39 13.42
N LEU A 201 10.36 -15.14 13.21
CA LEU A 201 11.16 -14.43 14.21
C LEU A 201 10.36 -13.42 15.04
N SER A 202 9.27 -12.86 14.51
CA SER A 202 8.48 -11.87 15.25
C SER A 202 7.64 -12.50 16.39
N GLY A 203 7.04 -13.66 16.16
CA GLY A 203 6.25 -14.37 17.18
C GLY A 203 7.11 -14.93 18.32
N SER A 204 8.29 -15.48 17.98
CA SER A 204 9.19 -16.11 18.98
C SER A 204 9.89 -15.09 19.88
N VAL A 205 10.20 -13.89 19.36
CA VAL A 205 10.86 -12.84 20.15
C VAL A 205 9.89 -12.15 21.09
N GLU A 206 8.65 -11.89 20.65
CA GLU A 206 7.62 -11.29 21.51
C GLU A 206 7.17 -12.24 22.62
N GLU A 207 7.06 -13.53 22.30
CA GLU A 207 6.69 -14.57 23.26
C GLU A 207 7.84 -14.87 24.24
N SER A 208 9.08 -14.87 23.78
CA SER A 208 10.27 -15.03 24.62
C SER A 208 10.51 -13.85 25.56
N VAL A 209 10.17 -12.62 25.13
CA VAL A 209 10.28 -11.41 25.99
C VAL A 209 9.13 -11.36 27.02
N ARG A 210 7.94 -11.92 26.71
CA ARG A 210 6.84 -12.02 27.68
C ARG A 210 7.10 -13.01 28.81
N HIS A 211 7.95 -13.99 28.60
CA HIS A 211 8.28 -15.03 29.61
C HIS A 211 9.52 -14.72 30.48
N LEU A 212 10.15 -13.55 30.26
CA LEU A 212 11.18 -13.11 31.22
C LEU A 212 10.49 -12.58 32.48
N PRO A 213 10.80 -13.12 33.67
CA PRO A 213 10.22 -12.66 34.95
C PRO A 213 10.80 -11.29 35.27
N PHE A 214 10.16 -10.22 34.80
CA PHE A 214 10.56 -8.86 35.17
C PHE A 214 9.58 -8.30 36.19
N MET A 215 10.08 -8.13 37.39
CA MET A 215 9.45 -7.39 38.49
C MET A 215 9.28 -5.93 38.05
N GLY A 216 8.08 -5.37 38.30
CA GLY A 216 7.64 -4.05 37.88
C GLY A 216 8.67 -2.93 38.13
N GLY A 217 9.12 -2.34 37.07
CA GLY A 217 10.00 -1.18 37.03
C GLY A 217 10.08 -0.65 35.60
N GLU A 218 10.30 0.65 35.42
CA GLU A 218 10.48 1.31 34.14
C GLU A 218 11.56 0.58 33.32
N ILE A 219 11.25 0.31 32.04
CA ILE A 219 12.19 -0.37 31.12
C ILE A 219 13.42 0.54 30.95
N PRO A 220 14.64 0.13 31.32
CA PRO A 220 15.82 0.95 31.18
C PRO A 220 16.08 1.35 29.73
N ALA A 221 16.53 2.59 29.51
CA ALA A 221 16.86 3.12 28.17
C ALA A 221 17.86 2.22 27.40
N GLU A 222 18.68 1.46 28.12
CA GLU A 222 19.61 0.47 27.56
C GLU A 222 18.89 -0.73 26.91
N LEU A 223 17.76 -1.18 27.50
CA LEU A 223 16.96 -2.28 26.93
C LEU A 223 16.26 -1.85 25.64
N ASN A 224 15.85 -0.59 25.55
CA ASN A 224 15.31 -0.02 24.30
C ASN A 224 16.40 0.11 23.20
N ARG A 225 17.64 0.41 23.58
CA ARG A 225 18.80 0.39 22.65
C ARG A 225 19.12 -1.04 22.19
N LEU A 226 19.03 -2.03 23.10
CA LEU A 226 19.23 -3.45 22.76
C LEU A 226 18.11 -3.96 21.84
N LYS A 227 16.85 -3.61 22.09
CA LYS A 227 15.73 -3.92 21.19
C LYS A 227 15.94 -3.32 19.79
N GLY A 228 16.40 -2.08 19.71
CA GLY A 228 16.77 -1.41 18.45
C GLY A 228 17.92 -2.15 17.72
N SER A 229 18.93 -2.59 18.46
CA SER A 229 20.06 -3.34 17.87
C SER A 229 19.66 -4.75 17.41
N MET A 230 18.82 -5.47 18.18
CA MET A 230 18.30 -6.77 17.79
C MET A 230 17.32 -6.66 16.60
N ARG A 231 16.50 -5.62 16.55
CA ARG A 231 15.64 -5.32 15.40
C ARG A 231 16.46 -5.07 14.13
N ARG A 232 17.56 -4.32 14.20
CA ARG A 232 18.48 -4.09 13.07
C ARG A 232 19.16 -5.36 12.57
N LEU A 233 19.46 -6.33 13.43
CA LEU A 233 20.02 -7.63 13.04
C LEU A 233 18.98 -8.54 12.35
N ALA A 234 17.71 -8.31 12.59
CA ALA A 234 16.60 -9.08 12.05
C ALA A 234 15.99 -8.45 10.77
N VAL A 235 16.29 -7.17 10.47
CA VAL A 235 15.77 -6.48 9.28
C VAL A 235 16.42 -7.05 8.02
N PRO A 236 15.64 -7.42 6.99
CA PRO A 236 16.20 -7.80 5.70
C PRO A 236 17.12 -6.68 5.17
N LYS A 237 18.18 -7.02 4.46
CA LYS A 237 19.15 -6.02 3.91
C LYS A 237 18.49 -4.88 3.14
N VAL A 238 17.31 -5.11 2.61
CA VAL A 238 16.47 -4.10 1.95
C VAL A 238 15.90 -3.09 2.93
N GLY A 239 15.36 -3.56 4.05
CA GLY A 239 14.84 -2.69 5.10
C GLY A 239 15.91 -1.75 5.64
N ALA A 240 17.14 -2.24 5.76
CA ALA A 240 18.26 -1.45 6.26
C ALA A 240 18.48 -0.16 5.44
N VAL A 241 18.27 -0.19 4.11
CA VAL A 241 18.40 1.02 3.27
C VAL A 241 17.36 2.08 3.65
N PHE A 242 16.12 1.67 3.87
CA PHE A 242 15.05 2.60 4.25
C PHE A 242 15.18 3.07 5.70
N GLU A 243 15.67 2.19 6.59
CA GLU A 243 15.96 2.57 7.99
C GLU A 243 17.09 3.59 8.08
N GLU A 244 18.15 3.44 7.30
CA GLU A 244 19.22 4.45 7.22
C GLU A 244 18.74 5.78 6.61
N LEU A 245 17.70 5.74 5.78
CA LEU A 245 17.01 6.93 5.26
C LEU A 245 15.96 7.50 6.24
N GLY A 246 15.83 6.96 7.45
CA GLY A 246 14.96 7.48 8.50
C GLY A 246 13.54 6.94 8.53
N PHE A 247 13.23 5.90 7.76
CA PHE A 247 11.94 5.22 7.80
C PHE A 247 11.92 4.06 8.79
N THR A 248 10.78 3.81 9.42
CA THR A 248 10.50 2.50 9.99
C THR A 248 10.11 1.55 8.86
N TYR A 249 10.87 0.47 8.65
CA TYR A 249 10.56 -0.53 7.62
C TYR A 249 9.76 -1.69 8.22
N MET A 250 8.68 -2.10 7.51
CA MET A 250 7.86 -3.27 7.85
C MET A 250 7.66 -4.14 6.60
N GLY A 251 7.92 -5.42 6.71
CA GLY A 251 7.74 -6.37 5.61
C GLY A 251 9.06 -7.11 5.24
N PRO A 252 9.06 -7.82 4.08
CA PRO A 252 7.95 -7.93 3.14
C PRO A 252 6.79 -8.79 3.67
N ILE A 253 5.54 -8.42 3.32
CA ILE A 253 4.33 -9.15 3.68
C ILE A 253 3.55 -9.59 2.44
N ASP A 254 2.68 -10.60 2.59
CA ASP A 254 1.83 -11.06 1.49
C ASP A 254 0.71 -10.05 1.21
N GLY A 255 0.73 -9.46 0.02
CA GLY A 255 -0.26 -8.49 -0.44
C GLY A 255 -1.61 -9.12 -0.83
N HIS A 256 -1.80 -10.42 -0.60
CA HIS A 256 -3.06 -11.13 -0.79
C HIS A 256 -3.63 -11.68 0.52
N ASP A 257 -2.93 -11.55 1.65
CA ASP A 257 -3.48 -11.79 2.99
C ASP A 257 -4.00 -10.46 3.59
N ILE A 258 -5.33 -10.25 3.49
CA ILE A 258 -5.99 -9.05 4.02
C ILE A 258 -5.74 -8.92 5.52
N GLY A 259 -5.79 -10.02 6.28
CA GLY A 259 -5.64 -9.99 7.73
C GLY A 259 -4.22 -9.60 8.15
N GLU A 260 -3.18 -10.11 7.49
CA GLU A 260 -1.79 -9.71 7.73
C GLU A 260 -1.58 -8.24 7.41
N MET A 261 -2.07 -7.78 6.25
CA MET A 261 -1.97 -6.38 5.85
C MET A 261 -2.67 -5.43 6.82
N VAL A 262 -3.89 -5.76 7.26
CA VAL A 262 -4.64 -4.93 8.24
C VAL A 262 -3.84 -4.78 9.53
N ARG A 263 -3.32 -5.88 10.09
CA ARG A 263 -2.48 -5.82 11.31
C ARG A 263 -1.24 -4.96 11.12
N THR A 264 -0.58 -5.09 9.98
CA THR A 264 0.64 -4.34 9.67
C THR A 264 0.35 -2.86 9.47
N PHE A 265 -0.72 -2.49 8.73
CA PHE A 265 -1.11 -1.09 8.54
C PHE A 265 -1.54 -0.44 9.86
N GLN A 266 -2.28 -1.16 10.72
CA GLN A 266 -2.62 -0.69 12.05
C GLN A 266 -1.38 -0.45 12.93
N ALA A 267 -0.36 -1.30 12.82
CA ALA A 267 0.92 -1.09 13.51
C ALA A 267 1.65 0.13 12.94
N ALA A 268 1.72 0.26 11.60
CA ALA A 268 2.34 1.40 10.93
C ALA A 268 1.69 2.74 11.32
N HIS A 269 0.37 2.78 11.47
CA HIS A 269 -0.35 4.01 11.87
C HIS A 269 -0.10 4.44 13.33
N ARG A 270 0.51 3.59 14.16
CA ARG A 270 0.89 3.94 15.54
C ARG A 270 2.29 4.55 15.63
N GLU A 271 3.07 4.45 14.57
CA GLU A 271 4.40 5.05 14.52
C GLU A 271 4.29 6.58 14.41
N GLY A 272 5.16 7.29 15.10
CA GLY A 272 5.15 8.76 15.12
C GLY A 272 5.88 9.42 13.95
N GLY A 273 6.50 8.65 13.08
CA GLY A 273 7.29 9.12 11.94
C GLY A 273 6.94 8.43 10.62
N PRO A 274 7.79 8.56 9.60
CA PRO A 274 7.56 7.93 8.31
C PRO A 274 7.77 6.41 8.39
N VAL A 275 6.83 5.66 7.82
CA VAL A 275 6.84 4.19 7.75
C VAL A 275 6.80 3.75 6.30
N LEU A 276 7.60 2.75 5.94
CA LEU A 276 7.49 2.06 4.67
C LEU A 276 7.06 0.61 4.91
N VAL A 277 5.86 0.27 4.42
CA VAL A 277 5.36 -1.11 4.41
C VAL A 277 5.61 -1.72 3.03
N HIS A 278 6.42 -2.77 3.00
CA HIS A 278 6.74 -3.51 1.77
C HIS A 278 5.74 -4.66 1.58
N VAL A 279 4.91 -4.55 0.56
CA VAL A 279 3.84 -5.49 0.24
C VAL A 279 4.17 -6.18 -1.08
N VAL A 280 4.24 -7.51 -1.06
CA VAL A 280 4.50 -8.33 -2.25
C VAL A 280 3.18 -8.77 -2.85
N THR A 281 2.90 -8.36 -4.10
CA THR A 281 1.67 -8.71 -4.80
C THR A 281 1.95 -9.49 -6.08
N LYS A 282 0.90 -10.12 -6.61
CA LYS A 282 0.95 -10.80 -7.90
C LYS A 282 0.09 -10.05 -8.92
N LYS A 283 0.74 -9.39 -9.87
CA LYS A 283 0.07 -8.68 -10.96
C LYS A 283 -0.83 -9.64 -11.74
N GLY A 284 -2.09 -9.25 -11.97
CA GLY A 284 -3.06 -10.13 -12.63
C GLY A 284 -3.59 -11.28 -11.78
N LYS A 285 -3.55 -11.18 -10.44
CA LYS A 285 -4.10 -12.19 -9.52
C LYS A 285 -5.52 -12.60 -9.92
N GLY A 286 -5.73 -13.90 -10.08
CA GLY A 286 -7.02 -14.48 -10.48
C GLY A 286 -7.18 -14.69 -11.99
N LEU A 287 -6.24 -14.21 -12.83
CA LEU A 287 -6.23 -14.57 -14.25
C LEU A 287 -5.51 -15.90 -14.47
N SER A 288 -6.05 -16.72 -15.37
CA SER A 288 -5.33 -17.89 -15.87
C SER A 288 -4.15 -17.46 -16.74
N LEU A 289 -3.03 -18.21 -16.68
CA LEU A 289 -1.86 -17.95 -17.53
C LEU A 289 -2.20 -17.99 -19.03
N ILE A 290 -3.23 -18.71 -19.44
CA ILE A 290 -3.75 -18.76 -20.83
C ILE A 290 -4.26 -17.39 -21.26
N HIS A 291 -4.88 -16.61 -20.37
CA HIS A 291 -5.40 -15.28 -20.69
C HIS A 291 -4.30 -14.19 -20.75
N ILE A 292 -3.10 -14.48 -20.22
CA ILE A 292 -1.97 -13.55 -20.21
C ILE A 292 -1.13 -13.68 -21.51
N SER A 293 -1.22 -14.82 -22.19
CA SER A 293 -0.39 -15.14 -23.36
C SER A 293 -1.02 -14.74 -24.72
N GLU A 294 -2.30 -14.38 -24.74
CA GLU A 294 -2.90 -13.88 -25.98
C GLU A 294 -2.64 -12.39 -26.14
N PRO A 295 -1.96 -11.95 -27.24
CA PRO A 295 -1.82 -10.54 -27.53
C PRO A 295 -3.21 -9.99 -27.81
N THR A 296 -3.69 -9.09 -26.97
CA THR A 296 -4.86 -8.27 -27.28
C THR A 296 -4.53 -7.45 -28.53
N ARG A 297 -5.13 -7.83 -29.65
CA ARG A 297 -5.10 -7.08 -30.91
C ARG A 297 -5.83 -5.75 -30.77
#